data_ca7623d20543d3ba34d586f19852721e
#
_entry.id   ca7623d20543d3ba34d586f19852721e
#
_cell.length_a   1.000
_cell.length_b   1.000
_cell.length_c   1.000
_cell.angle_alpha   90.00
_cell.angle_beta   90.00
_cell.angle_gamma   90.00
#
_symmetry.space_group_name_H-M   'P 1'
#
loop_
_entity.id
_entity.type
_entity.pdbx_description
1 polymer ?
#
loop_
_entity_poly.entity_id
_entity_poly.type
_entity_poly.pdbx_seq_one_letter_code
_entity_poly.pdbx_strand_id
1 'polypeptide(L)'
;MNFFTGRWRRSFIVTLAAAAFSLTLISSAVAAVTLNGSGATFPKPLYDRYFSQMRSANQITVNYQGTGSGAGIKALITGTVDFAGSDALMTAAQIAEVKRGVIAVPTAGGAVAVVYNLPGVTNLRLNKDAMNGIFEGKITRWNDAKIAGISGQAKNLPNTPIRVAVRADSSGTTFIFANHLQATGSTIKAAAQPSWPGSPVSGPGNPGVAALVKNTAGAIGYVQDTFARQNNLQTAFIQNKAGRFVEPSLAEAEKALAGETFPADFRLVEGNPNDGYPIVGLTWLLIYKQYPAAKAEAIKKMVNWVMTTGQGINKQLEFTQIPSATAQKVVQTVNQTVVARG
;
A
#
# COMPACT_ATOMS: atom_id res chain seq x y z
N MET A 1 112.16 8.50 0.33
CA MET A 1 112.31 8.20 1.76
C MET A 1 110.92 8.01 2.37
N ASN A 2 110.70 6.84 2.89
CA ASN A 2 109.58 6.41 3.77
C ASN A 2 108.17 6.36 3.17
N PHE A 3 107.67 5.24 2.78
CA PHE A 3 106.93 4.17 3.49
C PHE A 3 105.74 4.70 4.32
N PHE A 4 104.52 4.28 4.02
CA PHE A 4 103.73 3.34 4.79
C PHE A 4 102.34 3.05 4.18
N THR A 5 102.19 1.85 4.02
CA THR A 5 101.05 0.92 3.93
C THR A 5 99.78 1.38 4.69
N GLY A 6 98.63 1.11 4.07
CA GLY A 6 97.35 1.28 4.78
C GLY A 6 96.23 0.43 4.08
N ARG A 7 95.87 -0.59 4.79
CA ARG A 7 95.00 -1.77 4.54
C ARG A 7 93.65 -1.43 3.96
N TRP A 8 93.23 -2.16 2.93
CA TRP A 8 91.95 -2.19 2.42
C TRP A 8 90.97 -2.89 3.38
N ARG A 9 89.91 -2.26 3.85
CA ARG A 9 88.73 -2.88 4.45
C ARG A 9 87.65 -2.90 3.43
N ARG A 10 87.24 -4.15 3.00
CA ARG A 10 86.06 -4.40 2.21
C ARG A 10 84.87 -4.36 3.14
N SER A 11 83.99 -3.36 2.98
CA SER A 11 82.68 -3.33 3.63
C SER A 11 81.68 -4.00 2.73
N PHE A 12 81.18 -5.12 3.15
CA PHE A 12 80.04 -5.75 2.53
C PHE A 12 78.77 -4.96 2.88
N ILE A 13 78.16 -4.35 1.91
CA ILE A 13 76.81 -3.74 2.06
C ILE A 13 75.83 -4.90 1.79
N VAL A 14 75.17 -5.38 2.82
CA VAL A 14 74.02 -6.25 2.72
C VAL A 14 72.80 -5.43 2.44
N THR A 15 72.31 -5.48 1.20
CA THR A 15 71.07 -4.83 0.82
C THR A 15 69.90 -5.72 1.22
N LEU A 16 69.19 -5.38 2.34
CA LEU A 16 67.91 -6.01 2.69
C LEU A 16 66.85 -5.50 1.76
N ALA A 17 66.40 -6.27 0.80
CA ALA A 17 65.18 -6.03 0.01
C ALA A 17 63.98 -6.33 0.89
N ALA A 18 63.37 -5.31 1.49
CA ALA A 18 62.04 -5.43 2.12
C ALA A 18 60.96 -5.49 1.06
N ALA A 19 60.49 -6.73 0.76
CA ALA A 19 59.30 -6.92 -0.05
C ALA A 19 58.08 -6.49 0.77
N ALA A 20 57.61 -5.25 0.54
CA ALA A 20 56.34 -4.78 1.07
C ALA A 20 55.22 -5.51 0.32
N PHE A 21 54.67 -6.54 0.95
CA PHE A 21 53.42 -7.21 0.48
C PHE A 21 52.26 -6.26 0.75
N SER A 22 51.90 -5.40 -0.22
CA SER A 22 50.68 -4.60 -0.18
C SER A 22 49.46 -5.53 -0.31
N LEU A 23 48.88 -5.88 0.86
CA LEU A 23 47.55 -6.47 0.89
C LEU A 23 46.55 -5.40 0.42
N THR A 24 46.26 -5.34 -0.85
CA THR A 24 45.07 -4.63 -1.37
C THR A 24 43.85 -5.36 -0.86
N LEU A 25 43.23 -4.86 0.20
CA LEU A 25 41.87 -5.19 0.58
C LEU A 25 40.96 -4.78 -0.59
N ILE A 26 40.69 -5.74 -1.48
CA ILE A 26 39.61 -5.57 -2.48
C ILE A 26 38.32 -5.59 -1.65
N SER A 27 37.89 -4.40 -1.20
CA SER A 27 36.50 -4.20 -0.78
C SER A 27 35.64 -4.52 -1.98
N SER A 28 35.12 -5.72 -2.06
CA SER A 28 34.07 -6.05 -3.00
C SER A 28 32.90 -5.11 -2.70
N ALA A 29 32.80 -4.04 -3.47
CA ALA A 29 31.62 -3.19 -3.45
C ALA A 29 30.44 -4.10 -3.80
N VAL A 30 29.68 -4.51 -2.80
CA VAL A 30 28.42 -5.22 -3.02
C VAL A 30 27.55 -4.30 -3.83
N ALA A 31 27.36 -4.60 -5.10
CA ALA A 31 26.51 -3.80 -5.98
C ALA A 31 25.13 -3.67 -5.32
N ALA A 32 24.65 -2.43 -5.18
CA ALA A 32 23.35 -2.15 -4.60
C ALA A 32 22.26 -2.90 -5.40
N VAL A 33 21.51 -3.78 -4.74
CA VAL A 33 20.44 -4.52 -5.40
C VAL A 33 19.26 -3.60 -5.61
N THR A 34 18.74 -3.54 -6.84
CA THR A 34 17.52 -2.82 -7.16
C THR A 34 16.35 -3.79 -7.28
N LEU A 35 15.27 -3.47 -6.56
CA LEU A 35 13.98 -4.13 -6.64
C LEU A 35 12.98 -3.21 -7.34
N ASN A 36 12.28 -3.70 -8.35
CA ASN A 36 11.24 -2.96 -9.05
C ASN A 36 9.87 -3.54 -8.72
N GLY A 37 8.96 -2.70 -8.29
CA GLY A 37 7.59 -3.05 -7.95
C GLY A 37 6.58 -2.13 -8.61
N SER A 38 5.35 -2.62 -8.77
CA SER A 38 4.22 -1.81 -9.21
C SER A 38 2.91 -2.31 -8.63
N GLY A 39 1.87 -1.50 -8.69
CA GLY A 39 0.55 -1.94 -8.26
C GLY A 39 -0.29 -0.88 -7.54
N ALA A 40 -0.90 -1.25 -6.44
CA ALA A 40 -1.86 -0.44 -5.71
C ALA A 40 -1.39 1.00 -5.45
N THR A 41 -2.30 1.97 -5.65
CA THR A 41 -2.06 3.36 -5.26
C THR A 41 -2.46 3.64 -3.81
N PHE A 42 -3.27 2.78 -3.20
CA PHE A 42 -3.68 2.89 -1.79
C PHE A 42 -2.47 3.02 -0.85
N PRO A 43 -1.48 2.12 -0.87
CA PRO A 43 -0.32 2.22 0.02
C PRO A 43 0.80 3.13 -0.52
N LYS A 44 0.64 3.76 -1.69
CA LYS A 44 1.77 4.46 -2.33
C LYS A 44 2.44 5.50 -1.44
N PRO A 45 1.73 6.39 -0.70
CA PRO A 45 2.39 7.33 0.20
C PRO A 45 3.22 6.63 1.29
N LEU A 46 2.73 5.50 1.80
CA LEU A 46 3.43 4.69 2.79
C LEU A 46 4.64 3.97 2.18
N TYR A 47 4.50 3.37 1.00
CA TYR A 47 5.58 2.66 0.31
C TYR A 47 6.70 3.61 -0.14
N ASP A 48 6.37 4.80 -0.60
CA ASP A 48 7.37 5.82 -0.92
C ASP A 48 8.21 6.17 0.32
N ARG A 49 7.58 6.28 1.49
CA ARG A 49 8.26 6.55 2.76
C ARG A 49 9.09 5.35 3.22
N TYR A 50 8.54 4.14 3.14
CA TYR A 50 9.26 2.91 3.45
C TYR A 50 10.55 2.80 2.63
N PHE A 51 10.42 2.85 1.31
CA PHE A 51 11.53 2.57 0.41
C PHE A 51 12.60 3.67 0.41
N SER A 52 12.19 4.91 0.64
CA SER A 52 13.14 6.01 0.87
C SER A 52 13.97 5.79 2.12
N GLN A 53 13.37 5.42 3.25
CA GLN A 53 14.10 5.17 4.50
C GLN A 53 14.92 3.88 4.45
N MET A 54 14.40 2.84 3.83
CA MET A 54 15.10 1.56 3.66
C MET A 54 16.38 1.71 2.84
N ARG A 55 16.38 2.56 1.80
CA ARG A 55 17.58 2.84 0.99
C ARG A 55 18.75 3.29 1.84
N SER A 56 18.50 4.22 2.77
CA SER A 56 19.53 4.74 3.67
C SER A 56 20.04 3.68 4.66
N ALA A 57 19.17 2.76 5.11
CA ALA A 57 19.50 1.79 6.14
C ALA A 57 20.13 0.48 5.60
N ASN A 58 19.77 0.05 4.40
CA ASN A 58 20.06 -1.33 3.93
C ASN A 58 20.76 -1.41 2.58
N GLN A 59 21.09 -0.29 1.93
CA GLN A 59 21.72 -0.26 0.58
C GLN A 59 20.89 -1.00 -0.50
N ILE A 60 19.57 -1.13 -0.29
CA ILE A 60 18.64 -1.70 -1.25
C ILE A 60 17.85 -0.56 -1.87
N THR A 61 17.91 -0.41 -3.18
CA THR A 61 17.08 0.54 -3.90
C THR A 61 15.77 -0.14 -4.29
N VAL A 62 14.64 0.44 -3.91
CA VAL A 62 13.31 -0.05 -4.32
C VAL A 62 12.59 1.03 -5.10
N ASN A 63 12.21 0.71 -6.32
CA ASN A 63 11.36 1.54 -7.16
C ASN A 63 9.94 1.00 -7.11
N TYR A 64 8.95 1.86 -6.80
CA TYR A 64 7.56 1.46 -6.78
C TYR A 64 6.68 2.42 -7.59
N GLN A 65 5.86 1.87 -8.47
CA GLN A 65 4.94 2.64 -9.30
C GLN A 65 3.48 2.30 -8.97
N GLY A 66 2.68 3.32 -8.66
CA GLY A 66 1.25 3.18 -8.40
C GLY A 66 0.46 3.10 -9.70
N THR A 67 0.24 1.91 -10.22
CA THR A 67 -0.45 1.63 -11.49
C THR A 67 -1.82 0.99 -11.32
N GLY A 68 -2.24 0.74 -10.06
CA GLY A 68 -3.44 -0.01 -9.70
C GLY A 68 -3.16 -1.48 -9.42
N SER A 69 -3.95 -2.08 -8.50
CA SER A 69 -3.76 -3.45 -8.04
C SER A 69 -3.80 -4.47 -9.18
N GLY A 70 -4.75 -4.33 -10.11
CA GLY A 70 -4.87 -5.25 -11.25
C GLY A 70 -3.65 -5.22 -12.18
N ALA A 71 -3.10 -4.02 -12.45
CA ALA A 71 -1.88 -3.88 -13.24
C ALA A 71 -0.67 -4.49 -12.53
N GLY A 72 -0.56 -4.29 -11.20
CA GLY A 72 0.48 -4.91 -10.38
C GLY A 72 0.41 -6.44 -10.39
N ILE A 73 -0.78 -7.01 -10.19
CA ILE A 73 -1.00 -8.47 -10.26
C ILE A 73 -0.60 -9.00 -11.65
N LYS A 74 -1.02 -8.32 -12.72
CA LYS A 74 -0.64 -8.70 -14.09
C LYS A 74 0.86 -8.66 -14.30
N ALA A 75 1.53 -7.61 -13.85
CA ALA A 75 2.99 -7.48 -13.93
C ALA A 75 3.72 -8.58 -13.13
N LEU A 76 3.18 -8.99 -11.98
CA LEU A 76 3.69 -10.11 -11.19
C LEU A 76 3.55 -11.45 -11.96
N ILE A 77 2.37 -11.72 -12.54
CA ILE A 77 2.13 -12.94 -13.33
C ILE A 77 3.08 -13.01 -14.51
N THR A 78 3.26 -11.91 -15.25
CA THR A 78 4.15 -11.85 -16.43
C THR A 78 5.63 -11.78 -16.08
N GLY A 79 5.99 -11.59 -14.80
CA GLY A 79 7.38 -11.57 -14.34
C GLY A 79 8.13 -10.27 -14.65
N THR A 80 7.43 -9.18 -14.97
CA THR A 80 8.02 -7.88 -15.34
C THR A 80 8.41 -7.02 -14.14
N VAL A 81 8.01 -7.41 -12.93
CA VAL A 81 8.39 -6.77 -11.67
C VAL A 81 8.95 -7.79 -10.69
N ASP A 82 9.67 -7.31 -9.67
CA ASP A 82 10.19 -8.15 -8.60
C ASP A 82 9.13 -8.43 -7.52
N PHE A 83 8.19 -7.50 -7.35
CA PHE A 83 7.05 -7.64 -6.44
C PHE A 83 5.90 -6.76 -6.91
N ALA A 84 4.69 -7.01 -6.41
CA ALA A 84 3.55 -6.12 -6.67
C ALA A 84 2.93 -5.62 -5.36
N GLY A 85 2.20 -4.51 -5.43
CA GLY A 85 1.31 -4.04 -4.37
C GLY A 85 -0.14 -4.28 -4.74
N SER A 86 -0.96 -4.78 -3.81
CA SER A 86 -2.39 -4.97 -4.05
C SER A 86 -3.21 -4.84 -2.77
N ASP A 87 -4.36 -4.17 -2.88
CA ASP A 87 -5.40 -4.11 -1.84
C ASP A 87 -6.58 -5.03 -2.18
N ALA A 88 -6.49 -5.77 -3.29
CA ALA A 88 -7.39 -6.86 -3.65
C ALA A 88 -6.63 -8.18 -3.63
N LEU A 89 -7.28 -9.23 -3.15
CA LEU A 89 -6.69 -10.57 -3.16
C LEU A 89 -6.62 -11.11 -4.60
N MET A 90 -5.53 -11.80 -4.90
CA MET A 90 -5.44 -12.60 -6.13
C MET A 90 -6.44 -13.75 -6.07
N THR A 91 -7.11 -14.04 -7.17
CA THR A 91 -7.95 -15.24 -7.31
C THR A 91 -7.08 -16.50 -7.36
N ALA A 92 -7.68 -17.66 -7.09
CA ALA A 92 -6.97 -18.93 -7.20
C ALA A 92 -6.36 -19.15 -8.60
N ALA A 93 -7.07 -18.75 -9.66
CA ALA A 93 -6.57 -18.81 -11.03
C ALA A 93 -5.32 -17.93 -11.22
N GLN A 94 -5.36 -16.67 -10.77
CA GLN A 94 -4.22 -15.78 -10.84
C GLN A 94 -3.00 -16.28 -10.05
N ILE A 95 -3.23 -16.89 -8.89
CA ILE A 95 -2.15 -17.50 -8.08
C ILE A 95 -1.49 -18.65 -8.85
N ALA A 96 -2.29 -19.49 -9.50
CA ALA A 96 -1.81 -20.62 -10.29
C ALA A 96 -0.97 -20.19 -11.52
N GLU A 97 -1.25 -19.01 -12.09
CA GLU A 97 -0.47 -18.44 -13.20
C GLU A 97 0.91 -17.95 -12.77
N VAL A 98 1.16 -17.67 -11.48
CA VAL A 98 2.47 -17.23 -11.00
C VAL A 98 3.43 -18.41 -10.90
N LYS A 99 4.15 -18.70 -11.97
CA LYS A 99 5.05 -19.89 -12.07
C LYS A 99 6.08 -19.98 -10.95
N ARG A 100 6.51 -18.87 -10.39
CA ARG A 100 7.49 -18.80 -9.28
C ARG A 100 6.84 -18.95 -7.90
N GLY A 101 5.51 -19.22 -7.84
CA GLY A 101 4.71 -19.14 -6.63
C GLY A 101 4.63 -17.72 -6.06
N VAL A 102 3.65 -17.47 -5.19
CA VAL A 102 3.43 -16.14 -4.61
C VAL A 102 3.14 -16.24 -3.12
N ILE A 103 3.55 -15.22 -2.36
CA ILE A 103 3.21 -14.99 -0.95
C ILE A 103 2.57 -13.61 -0.87
N ALA A 104 1.46 -13.49 -0.15
CA ALA A 104 0.85 -12.22 0.20
C ALA A 104 1.41 -11.77 1.57
N VAL A 105 2.11 -10.65 1.60
CA VAL A 105 2.70 -10.04 2.79
C VAL A 105 1.85 -8.83 3.17
N PRO A 106 1.00 -8.89 4.22
CA PRO A 106 0.22 -7.74 4.66
C PRO A 106 1.17 -6.67 5.19
N THR A 107 0.96 -5.42 4.80
CA THR A 107 1.86 -4.33 5.21
C THR A 107 1.18 -3.27 6.05
N ALA A 108 -0.10 -3.05 5.83
CA ALA A 108 -0.90 -2.06 6.53
C ALA A 108 -2.39 -2.28 6.31
N GLY A 109 -3.20 -1.74 7.18
CA GLY A 109 -4.61 -1.49 6.95
C GLY A 109 -4.88 0.01 6.86
N GLY A 110 -6.07 0.39 6.40
CA GLY A 110 -6.46 1.79 6.36
C GLY A 110 -7.91 2.00 5.92
N ALA A 111 -8.41 3.21 6.15
CA ALA A 111 -9.74 3.62 5.75
C ALA A 111 -9.80 4.00 4.27
N VAL A 112 -10.91 3.64 3.62
CA VAL A 112 -11.32 4.20 2.34
C VAL A 112 -12.33 5.31 2.61
N ALA A 113 -11.87 6.54 2.60
CA ALA A 113 -12.69 7.72 2.85
C ALA A 113 -13.67 7.96 1.70
N VAL A 114 -14.94 8.17 2.03
CA VAL A 114 -15.93 8.70 1.09
C VAL A 114 -15.78 10.22 1.07
N VAL A 115 -15.34 10.74 -0.06
CA VAL A 115 -15.02 12.16 -0.25
C VAL A 115 -16.09 12.85 -1.11
N TYR A 116 -16.35 14.11 -0.81
CA TYR A 116 -17.36 14.88 -1.56
C TYR A 116 -16.94 16.33 -1.78
N ASN A 117 -17.61 16.99 -2.72
CA ASN A 117 -17.43 18.40 -3.02
C ASN A 117 -18.79 19.12 -3.07
N LEU A 118 -19.22 19.59 -1.90
CA LEU A 118 -20.43 20.39 -1.74
C LEU A 118 -20.10 21.70 -1.02
N PRO A 119 -19.91 22.81 -1.73
CA PRO A 119 -19.63 24.09 -1.10
C PRO A 119 -20.69 24.46 -0.05
N GLY A 120 -20.24 24.85 1.14
CA GLY A 120 -21.10 25.20 2.27
C GLY A 120 -21.72 24.05 3.04
N VAL A 121 -21.48 22.80 2.65
CA VAL A 121 -21.93 21.60 3.37
C VAL A 121 -20.77 20.96 4.11
N THR A 122 -20.84 20.89 5.42
CA THR A 122 -19.92 20.16 6.29
C THR A 122 -20.68 19.06 7.03
N ASN A 123 -19.98 18.06 7.55
CA ASN A 123 -20.58 16.98 8.33
C ASN A 123 -21.66 16.17 7.60
N LEU A 124 -21.47 15.94 6.30
CA LEU A 124 -22.36 15.08 5.51
C LEU A 124 -22.41 13.68 6.13
N ARG A 125 -23.59 13.16 6.38
CA ARG A 125 -23.83 11.82 6.94
C ARG A 125 -24.48 10.93 5.90
N LEU A 126 -23.95 9.72 5.75
CA LEU A 126 -24.48 8.72 4.83
C LEU A 126 -24.67 7.39 5.56
N ASN A 127 -25.90 6.92 5.60
CA ASN A 127 -26.22 5.54 6.03
C ASN A 127 -26.11 4.58 4.85
N LYS A 128 -26.24 3.28 5.08
CA LYS A 128 -26.14 2.25 4.05
C LYS A 128 -27.11 2.47 2.87
N ASP A 129 -28.32 2.93 3.14
CA ASP A 129 -29.34 3.10 2.10
C ASP A 129 -29.02 4.28 1.18
N ALA A 130 -28.53 5.40 1.76
CA ALA A 130 -28.05 6.56 1.00
C ALA A 130 -26.79 6.20 0.20
N MET A 131 -25.81 5.52 0.81
CA MET A 131 -24.59 5.07 0.15
C MET A 131 -24.90 4.18 -1.06
N ASN A 132 -25.65 3.10 -0.82
CA ASN A 132 -26.02 2.16 -1.89
C ASN A 132 -26.83 2.89 -2.96
N GLY A 133 -27.81 3.71 -2.57
CA GLY A 133 -28.64 4.45 -3.52
C GLY A 133 -27.87 5.41 -4.42
N ILE A 134 -26.85 6.09 -3.89
CA ILE A 134 -25.98 7.00 -4.65
C ILE A 134 -25.15 6.20 -5.66
N PHE A 135 -24.39 5.19 -5.20
CA PHE A 135 -23.49 4.44 -6.08
C PHE A 135 -24.23 3.51 -7.05
N GLU A 136 -25.45 3.12 -6.75
CA GLU A 136 -26.34 2.41 -7.67
C GLU A 136 -27.07 3.35 -8.67
N GLY A 137 -26.86 4.67 -8.57
CA GLY A 137 -27.50 5.65 -9.45
C GLY A 137 -29.02 5.86 -9.18
N LYS A 138 -29.52 5.37 -8.05
CA LYS A 138 -30.94 5.52 -7.63
C LYS A 138 -31.21 6.85 -6.95
N ILE A 139 -30.20 7.42 -6.27
CA ILE A 139 -30.22 8.76 -5.67
C ILE A 139 -29.30 9.64 -6.52
N THR A 140 -29.90 10.64 -7.17
CA THR A 140 -29.21 11.46 -8.17
C THR A 140 -29.05 12.93 -7.77
N ARG A 141 -29.63 13.34 -6.63
CA ARG A 141 -29.55 14.71 -6.10
C ARG A 141 -29.23 14.73 -4.63
N TRP A 142 -28.50 15.73 -4.19
CA TRP A 142 -28.04 15.83 -2.81
C TRP A 142 -29.16 16.11 -1.81
N ASN A 143 -30.24 16.79 -2.22
CA ASN A 143 -31.42 17.06 -1.39
C ASN A 143 -32.45 15.92 -1.40
N ASP A 144 -32.11 14.74 -1.92
CA ASP A 144 -33.01 13.58 -1.84
C ASP A 144 -33.42 13.28 -0.40
N ALA A 145 -34.68 12.94 -0.20
CA ALA A 145 -35.26 12.72 1.13
C ALA A 145 -34.52 11.63 1.93
N LYS A 146 -33.93 10.61 1.25
CA LYS A 146 -33.16 9.55 1.88
C LYS A 146 -31.81 10.05 2.42
N ILE A 147 -31.28 11.15 1.91
CA ILE A 147 -30.09 11.81 2.45
C ILE A 147 -30.54 12.86 3.48
N ALA A 148 -31.44 13.76 3.10
CA ALA A 148 -31.86 14.89 3.93
C ALA A 148 -32.54 14.45 5.25
N GLY A 149 -33.23 13.32 5.25
CA GLY A 149 -33.91 12.74 6.41
C GLY A 149 -33.01 12.03 7.42
N ILE A 150 -31.70 11.93 7.19
CA ILE A 150 -30.77 11.27 8.11
C ILE A 150 -30.63 12.12 9.38
N SER A 151 -30.76 11.48 10.54
CA SER A 151 -30.62 12.15 11.83
C SER A 151 -29.25 12.82 12.00
N GLY A 152 -29.28 14.11 12.37
CA GLY A 152 -28.07 14.93 12.50
C GLY A 152 -27.41 15.31 11.17
N GLN A 153 -28.12 15.19 10.06
CA GLN A 153 -27.65 15.58 8.73
C GLN A 153 -27.34 17.07 8.66
N ALA A 154 -26.42 17.44 7.78
CA ALA A 154 -26.18 18.83 7.39
C ALA A 154 -27.48 19.51 6.93
N LYS A 155 -27.71 20.71 7.43
CA LYS A 155 -28.89 21.50 7.02
C LYS A 155 -28.70 22.02 5.60
N ASN A 156 -29.84 22.21 4.89
CA ASN A 156 -29.87 22.86 3.58
C ASN A 156 -29.01 22.17 2.50
N LEU A 157 -29.13 20.85 2.39
CA LEU A 157 -28.52 20.15 1.26
C LEU A 157 -29.02 20.76 -0.07
N PRO A 158 -28.10 21.10 -1.01
CA PRO A 158 -28.47 21.76 -2.24
C PRO A 158 -29.19 20.81 -3.21
N ASN A 159 -30.09 21.37 -4.04
CA ASN A 159 -30.68 20.65 -5.16
C ASN A 159 -29.67 20.52 -6.32
N THR A 160 -28.50 19.97 -6.02
CA THR A 160 -27.40 19.78 -6.98
C THR A 160 -27.37 18.31 -7.43
N PRO A 161 -27.17 18.03 -8.72
CA PRO A 161 -26.96 16.66 -9.18
C PRO A 161 -25.72 16.03 -8.52
N ILE A 162 -25.84 14.77 -8.13
CA ILE A 162 -24.71 13.97 -7.65
C ILE A 162 -23.86 13.51 -8.85
N ARG A 163 -22.55 13.73 -8.77
CA ARG A 163 -21.56 13.29 -9.75
C ARG A 163 -20.68 12.22 -9.11
N VAL A 164 -20.98 10.96 -9.39
CA VAL A 164 -20.20 9.84 -8.85
C VAL A 164 -18.85 9.75 -9.56
N ALA A 165 -17.76 9.74 -8.80
CA ALA A 165 -16.38 9.60 -9.28
C ALA A 165 -15.82 8.24 -8.82
N VAL A 166 -15.37 7.43 -9.76
CA VAL A 166 -14.84 6.07 -9.53
C VAL A 166 -13.46 5.87 -10.12
N ARG A 167 -12.87 4.73 -9.91
CA ARG A 167 -11.57 4.36 -10.48
C ARG A 167 -11.69 3.93 -11.95
N ALA A 168 -10.80 4.43 -12.79
CA ALA A 168 -10.68 4.04 -14.19
C ALA A 168 -9.91 2.73 -14.36
N ASP A 169 -9.02 2.39 -13.41
CA ASP A 169 -8.17 1.21 -13.39
C ASP A 169 -8.75 0.08 -12.52
N SER A 170 -8.26 -1.12 -12.69
CA SER A 170 -8.55 -2.25 -11.80
C SER A 170 -7.89 -2.02 -10.44
N SER A 171 -8.69 -1.68 -9.43
CA SER A 171 -8.28 -1.03 -8.18
C SER A 171 -8.59 -1.85 -6.95
N GLY A 172 -7.60 -2.04 -6.07
CA GLY A 172 -7.83 -2.62 -4.76
C GLY A 172 -8.65 -1.70 -3.84
N THR A 173 -8.48 -0.37 -3.93
CA THR A 173 -9.33 0.59 -3.21
C THR A 173 -10.79 0.44 -3.61
N THR A 174 -11.05 0.24 -4.92
CA THR A 174 -12.41 -0.09 -5.41
C THR A 174 -12.90 -1.42 -4.86
N PHE A 175 -12.04 -2.44 -4.79
CA PHE A 175 -12.41 -3.73 -4.21
C PHE A 175 -12.86 -3.58 -2.74
N ILE A 176 -12.10 -2.86 -1.91
CA ILE A 176 -12.46 -2.60 -0.51
C ILE A 176 -13.81 -1.88 -0.43
N PHE A 177 -13.99 -0.82 -1.22
CA PHE A 177 -15.21 -0.04 -1.24
C PHE A 177 -16.43 -0.86 -1.72
N ALA A 178 -16.30 -1.57 -2.84
CA ALA A 178 -17.38 -2.41 -3.39
C ALA A 178 -17.72 -3.60 -2.47
N ASN A 179 -16.73 -4.15 -1.76
CA ASN A 179 -16.94 -5.19 -0.76
C ASN A 179 -17.84 -4.68 0.39
N HIS A 180 -17.60 -3.45 0.87
CA HIS A 180 -18.47 -2.83 1.85
C HIS A 180 -19.89 -2.59 1.31
N LEU A 181 -20.02 -2.05 0.09
CA LEU A 181 -21.33 -1.85 -0.53
C LEU A 181 -22.10 -3.18 -0.62
N GLN A 182 -21.45 -4.24 -1.11
CA GLN A 182 -22.06 -5.58 -1.19
C GLN A 182 -22.45 -6.12 0.18
N ALA A 183 -21.58 -5.98 1.19
CA ALA A 183 -21.84 -6.43 2.57
C ALA A 183 -23.00 -5.67 3.23
N THR A 184 -23.30 -4.45 2.77
CA THR A 184 -24.43 -3.62 3.25
C THR A 184 -25.69 -3.74 2.37
N GLY A 185 -25.71 -4.67 1.42
CA GLY A 185 -26.89 -5.02 0.63
C GLY A 185 -26.99 -4.35 -0.74
N SER A 186 -25.91 -3.73 -1.24
CA SER A 186 -25.89 -3.21 -2.61
C SER A 186 -25.90 -4.33 -3.66
N THR A 187 -26.42 -4.01 -4.84
CA THR A 187 -26.35 -4.88 -6.03
C THR A 187 -24.98 -4.88 -6.69
N ILE A 188 -24.13 -3.87 -6.35
CA ILE A 188 -22.76 -3.77 -6.84
C ILE A 188 -21.92 -4.90 -6.21
N LYS A 189 -21.29 -5.71 -7.06
CA LYS A 189 -20.48 -6.85 -6.60
C LYS A 189 -19.06 -6.42 -6.20
N ALA A 190 -18.53 -7.06 -5.16
CA ALA A 190 -17.16 -6.88 -4.73
C ALA A 190 -16.18 -7.30 -5.83
N ALA A 191 -15.55 -6.34 -6.47
CA ALA A 191 -14.57 -6.53 -7.54
C ALA A 191 -13.62 -5.34 -7.59
N ALA A 192 -12.42 -5.55 -8.11
CA ALA A 192 -11.47 -4.45 -8.35
C ALA A 192 -11.91 -3.54 -9.52
N GLN A 193 -12.84 -3.98 -10.33
CA GLN A 193 -13.46 -3.24 -11.44
C GLN A 193 -14.91 -3.69 -11.61
N PRO A 194 -15.82 -3.29 -10.71
CA PRO A 194 -17.22 -3.64 -10.79
C PRO A 194 -17.91 -2.87 -11.93
N SER A 195 -19.06 -3.37 -12.37
CA SER A 195 -19.96 -2.59 -13.23
C SER A 195 -20.66 -1.52 -12.39
N TRP A 196 -20.44 -0.25 -12.74
CA TRP A 196 -21.05 0.88 -12.08
C TRP A 196 -22.29 1.36 -12.85
N PRO A 197 -23.47 1.43 -12.22
CA PRO A 197 -24.65 2.06 -12.83
C PRO A 197 -24.48 3.58 -12.99
N GLY A 198 -25.30 4.21 -13.83
CA GLY A 198 -25.41 5.66 -13.87
C GLY A 198 -24.29 6.44 -14.56
N SER A 199 -23.38 5.78 -15.27
CA SER A 199 -22.28 6.44 -16.01
C SER A 199 -21.42 7.39 -15.18
N PRO A 200 -20.73 6.92 -14.13
CA PRO A 200 -19.86 7.75 -13.31
C PRO A 200 -18.66 8.27 -14.11
N VAL A 201 -18.11 9.41 -13.68
CA VAL A 201 -16.80 9.84 -14.17
C VAL A 201 -15.69 9.00 -13.54
N SER A 202 -14.59 8.78 -14.25
CA SER A 202 -13.53 7.90 -13.74
C SER A 202 -12.14 8.53 -13.83
N GLY A 203 -11.33 8.28 -12.80
CA GLY A 203 -9.96 8.79 -12.69
C GLY A 203 -8.95 7.69 -12.37
N PRO A 204 -7.71 7.79 -12.88
CA PRO A 204 -6.67 6.80 -12.63
C PRO A 204 -6.10 6.93 -11.21
N GLY A 205 -6.06 5.83 -10.49
CA GLY A 205 -5.51 5.78 -9.13
C GLY A 205 -6.30 6.60 -8.10
N ASN A 206 -5.88 6.55 -6.85
CA ASN A 206 -6.41 7.44 -5.79
C ASN A 206 -6.21 8.93 -6.13
N PRO A 207 -5.05 9.36 -6.68
CA PRO A 207 -4.87 10.76 -7.08
C PRO A 207 -5.88 11.25 -8.12
N GLY A 208 -6.21 10.42 -9.11
CA GLY A 208 -7.17 10.80 -10.17
C GLY A 208 -8.58 10.99 -9.64
N VAL A 209 -9.06 10.11 -8.75
CA VAL A 209 -10.36 10.28 -8.09
C VAL A 209 -10.36 11.49 -7.17
N ALA A 210 -9.29 11.71 -6.38
CA ALA A 210 -9.17 12.88 -5.52
C ALA A 210 -9.26 14.19 -6.33
N ALA A 211 -8.57 14.27 -7.46
CA ALA A 211 -8.60 15.42 -8.36
C ALA A 211 -10.00 15.65 -8.97
N LEU A 212 -10.69 14.59 -9.40
CA LEU A 212 -12.05 14.68 -9.93
C LEU A 212 -13.01 15.24 -8.89
N VAL A 213 -12.99 14.71 -7.67
CA VAL A 213 -13.88 15.20 -6.60
C VAL A 213 -13.56 16.64 -6.24
N LYS A 214 -12.27 16.99 -6.11
CA LYS A 214 -11.83 18.35 -5.78
C LYS A 214 -12.35 19.41 -6.78
N ASN A 215 -12.31 19.07 -8.06
CA ASN A 215 -12.58 20.01 -9.14
C ASN A 215 -14.02 19.96 -9.68
N THR A 216 -14.88 19.11 -9.14
CA THR A 216 -16.26 18.93 -9.64
C THR A 216 -17.26 19.21 -8.53
N ALA A 217 -17.98 20.32 -8.62
CA ALA A 217 -19.06 20.61 -7.67
C ALA A 217 -20.16 19.54 -7.75
N GLY A 218 -20.66 19.08 -6.60
CA GLY A 218 -21.60 17.99 -6.49
C GLY A 218 -20.99 16.59 -6.61
N ALA A 219 -19.67 16.48 -6.72
CA ALA A 219 -19.01 15.18 -6.80
C ALA A 219 -18.99 14.42 -5.46
N ILE A 220 -19.03 13.09 -5.57
CA ILE A 220 -18.76 12.12 -4.51
C ILE A 220 -17.88 11.02 -5.07
N GLY A 221 -16.93 10.54 -4.30
CA GLY A 221 -16.05 9.44 -4.68
C GLY A 221 -15.46 8.76 -3.44
N TYR A 222 -14.47 7.91 -3.67
CA TYR A 222 -13.78 7.20 -2.59
C TYR A 222 -12.28 7.16 -2.87
N VAL A 223 -11.51 7.38 -1.83
CA VAL A 223 -10.03 7.32 -1.87
C VAL A 223 -9.51 6.78 -0.55
N GLN A 224 -8.27 6.30 -0.53
CA GLN A 224 -7.60 6.02 0.75
C GLN A 224 -7.42 7.35 1.53
N ASP A 225 -7.62 7.33 2.86
CA ASP A 225 -7.75 8.52 3.72
C ASP A 225 -6.60 9.52 3.61
N THR A 226 -5.35 9.05 3.46
CA THR A 226 -4.19 9.95 3.27
C THR A 226 -4.37 10.87 2.04
N PHE A 227 -4.99 10.37 0.96
CA PHE A 227 -5.26 11.19 -0.23
C PHE A 227 -6.36 12.22 0.03
N ALA A 228 -7.37 11.89 0.84
CA ALA A 228 -8.39 12.86 1.25
C ALA A 228 -7.75 14.01 2.02
N ARG A 229 -6.90 13.70 3.00
CA ARG A 229 -6.19 14.69 3.83
C ARG A 229 -5.20 15.53 3.02
N GLN A 230 -4.36 14.91 2.20
CA GLN A 230 -3.37 15.60 1.36
C GLN A 230 -3.98 16.57 0.37
N ASN A 231 -5.22 16.32 -0.06
CA ASN A 231 -5.94 17.17 -1.01
C ASN A 231 -6.96 18.12 -0.33
N ASN A 232 -7.06 18.10 1.01
CA ASN A 232 -8.05 18.85 1.80
C ASN A 232 -9.49 18.60 1.32
N LEU A 233 -9.83 17.34 1.04
CA LEU A 233 -11.19 16.96 0.64
C LEU A 233 -12.08 16.82 1.87
N GLN A 234 -13.36 17.20 1.72
CA GLN A 234 -14.37 16.87 2.71
C GLN A 234 -14.65 15.36 2.71
N THR A 235 -14.76 14.78 3.91
CA THR A 235 -15.08 13.37 4.10
C THR A 235 -16.45 13.22 4.74
N ALA A 236 -17.23 12.25 4.28
CA ALA A 236 -18.54 11.96 4.85
C ALA A 236 -18.40 11.09 6.10
N PHE A 237 -19.29 11.32 7.07
CA PHE A 237 -19.52 10.40 8.18
C PHE A 237 -20.36 9.21 7.68
N ILE A 238 -19.82 8.01 7.79
CA ILE A 238 -20.50 6.79 7.35
C ILE A 238 -21.09 6.04 8.54
N GLN A 239 -22.33 5.62 8.43
CA GLN A 239 -22.98 4.83 9.49
C GLN A 239 -22.38 3.43 9.52
N ASN A 240 -21.82 3.05 10.66
CA ASN A 240 -21.29 1.71 10.90
C ASN A 240 -22.38 0.72 11.33
N LYS A 241 -22.03 -0.55 11.47
CA LYS A 241 -22.94 -1.63 11.87
C LYS A 241 -23.57 -1.42 13.25
N ALA A 242 -22.90 -0.68 14.15
CA ALA A 242 -23.42 -0.29 15.46
C ALA A 242 -24.39 0.92 15.40
N GLY A 243 -24.68 1.46 14.21
CA GLY A 243 -25.57 2.62 14.01
C GLY A 243 -24.90 3.98 14.23
N ARG A 244 -23.61 4.04 14.56
CA ARG A 244 -22.88 5.31 14.76
C ARG A 244 -22.41 5.88 13.44
N PHE A 245 -22.48 7.19 13.28
CA PHE A 245 -21.87 7.91 12.17
C PHE A 245 -20.41 8.23 12.51
N VAL A 246 -19.48 7.71 11.72
CA VAL A 246 -18.04 7.72 11.98
C VAL A 246 -17.31 8.35 10.80
N GLU A 247 -16.38 9.25 11.09
CA GLU A 247 -15.48 9.79 10.06
C GLU A 247 -14.24 8.89 9.86
N PRO A 248 -13.62 8.91 8.67
CA PRO A 248 -12.40 8.16 8.46
C PRO A 248 -11.27 8.75 9.30
N SER A 249 -10.63 7.90 10.07
CA SER A 249 -9.44 8.23 10.86
C SER A 249 -8.64 6.97 11.19
N LEU A 250 -7.38 7.14 11.55
CA LEU A 250 -6.54 6.02 12.00
C LEU A 250 -7.18 5.29 13.18
N ALA A 251 -7.64 6.03 14.20
CA ALA A 251 -8.24 5.44 15.40
C ALA A 251 -9.49 4.61 15.08
N GLU A 252 -10.35 5.09 14.19
CA GLU A 252 -11.55 4.36 13.80
C GLU A 252 -11.24 3.20 12.84
N ALA A 253 -10.16 3.27 12.05
CA ALA A 253 -9.66 2.15 11.26
C ALA A 253 -9.02 1.07 12.16
N GLU A 254 -8.27 1.46 13.21
CA GLU A 254 -7.73 0.53 14.19
C GLU A 254 -8.85 -0.22 14.94
N LYS A 255 -9.94 0.47 15.34
CA LYS A 255 -11.12 -0.18 15.94
C LYS A 255 -11.77 -1.18 14.99
N ALA A 256 -11.94 -0.80 13.74
CA ALA A 256 -12.57 -1.64 12.73
C ALA A 256 -11.80 -2.94 12.45
N LEU A 257 -10.47 -2.91 12.55
CA LEU A 257 -9.59 -4.07 12.35
C LEU A 257 -9.18 -4.75 13.67
N ALA A 258 -9.63 -4.23 14.81
CA ALA A 258 -9.32 -4.81 16.11
C ALA A 258 -9.98 -6.18 16.27
N GLY A 259 -9.20 -7.17 16.71
CA GLY A 259 -9.70 -8.52 16.93
C GLY A 259 -9.74 -9.40 15.68
N GLU A 260 -9.45 -8.86 14.50
CA GLU A 260 -9.34 -9.65 13.29
C GLU A 260 -8.17 -10.62 13.34
N THR A 261 -8.44 -11.89 13.02
CA THR A 261 -7.43 -12.94 13.01
C THR A 261 -6.96 -13.22 11.59
N PHE A 262 -5.66 -13.04 11.36
CA PHE A 262 -5.07 -13.36 10.07
C PHE A 262 -5.04 -14.87 9.82
N PRO A 263 -5.55 -15.36 8.69
CA PRO A 263 -5.39 -16.75 8.30
C PRO A 263 -3.92 -17.08 8.01
N ALA A 264 -3.61 -18.37 7.86
CA ALA A 264 -2.24 -18.84 7.64
C ALA A 264 -1.57 -18.27 6.38
N ASP A 265 -2.35 -17.91 5.38
CA ASP A 265 -1.90 -17.28 4.13
C ASP A 265 -1.92 -15.75 4.16
N PHE A 266 -2.24 -15.15 5.33
CA PHE A 266 -2.32 -13.71 5.59
C PHE A 266 -3.34 -12.94 4.72
N ARG A 267 -4.33 -13.61 4.13
CA ARG A 267 -5.29 -13.05 3.18
C ARG A 267 -6.62 -12.72 3.88
N LEU A 268 -6.60 -11.70 4.72
CA LEU A 268 -7.76 -11.22 5.45
C LEU A 268 -8.53 -10.17 4.63
N VAL A 269 -9.85 -10.31 4.53
CA VAL A 269 -10.76 -9.31 3.92
C VAL A 269 -11.86 -8.98 4.92
N GLU A 270 -12.04 -7.69 5.19
CA GLU A 270 -13.15 -7.18 5.98
C GLU A 270 -14.09 -6.35 5.09
N GLY A 271 -15.39 -6.54 5.24
CA GLY A 271 -16.40 -5.85 4.42
C GLY A 271 -17.35 -4.95 5.20
N ASN A 272 -17.62 -5.31 6.47
CA ASN A 272 -18.50 -4.53 7.33
C ASN A 272 -18.21 -4.83 8.80
N PRO A 273 -17.15 -4.25 9.36
CA PRO A 273 -16.71 -4.49 10.73
C PRO A 273 -17.78 -4.12 11.76
N ASN A 274 -17.72 -4.75 12.94
CA ASN A 274 -18.70 -4.54 13.99
C ASN A 274 -18.62 -3.14 14.63
N ASP A 275 -17.45 -2.53 14.64
CA ASP A 275 -17.20 -1.18 15.17
C ASP A 275 -16.19 -0.41 14.31
N GLY A 276 -15.90 0.84 14.67
CA GLY A 276 -14.98 1.70 13.94
C GLY A 276 -15.55 2.24 12.63
N TYR A 277 -14.67 2.70 11.75
CA TYR A 277 -15.03 3.16 10.42
C TYR A 277 -15.34 1.97 9.50
N PRO A 278 -16.50 1.96 8.81
CA PRO A 278 -16.99 0.72 8.21
C PRO A 278 -16.32 0.34 6.89
N ILE A 279 -15.56 1.24 6.25
CA ILE A 279 -14.93 0.99 4.96
C ILE A 279 -13.42 0.92 5.15
N VAL A 280 -12.95 -0.24 5.57
CA VAL A 280 -11.53 -0.50 5.85
C VAL A 280 -11.03 -1.69 5.05
N GLY A 281 -9.75 -1.73 4.79
CA GLY A 281 -9.13 -2.88 4.16
C GLY A 281 -7.63 -2.92 4.39
N LEU A 282 -7.04 -4.03 4.00
CA LEU A 282 -5.60 -4.28 4.06
C LEU A 282 -4.95 -4.07 2.69
N THR A 283 -3.65 -3.90 2.71
CA THR A 283 -2.81 -3.88 1.53
C THR A 283 -1.64 -4.84 1.69
N TRP A 284 -1.23 -5.47 0.61
CA TRP A 284 -0.20 -6.50 0.59
C TRP A 284 0.92 -6.18 -0.38
N LEU A 285 2.14 -6.56 -0.03
CA LEU A 285 3.18 -6.86 -1.01
C LEU A 285 2.98 -8.31 -1.48
N LEU A 286 2.87 -8.49 -2.78
CA LEU A 286 2.84 -9.80 -3.43
C LEU A 286 4.25 -10.12 -3.91
N ILE A 287 4.90 -11.11 -3.30
CA ILE A 287 6.28 -11.49 -3.59
C ILE A 287 6.35 -12.91 -4.12
N TYR A 288 7.34 -13.21 -4.94
CA TYR A 288 7.56 -14.58 -5.40
C TYR A 288 8.17 -15.46 -4.30
N LYS A 289 8.00 -16.77 -4.44
CA LYS A 289 8.73 -17.75 -3.63
C LYS A 289 10.14 -18.01 -4.15
N GLN A 290 10.43 -17.71 -5.42
CA GLN A 290 11.71 -17.98 -6.06
C GLN A 290 12.28 -16.74 -6.74
N TYR A 291 13.56 -16.44 -6.47
CA TYR A 291 14.30 -15.32 -7.03
C TYR A 291 15.73 -15.70 -7.38
N PRO A 292 16.45 -14.95 -8.25
CA PRO A 292 17.92 -14.98 -8.28
C PRO A 292 18.49 -14.68 -6.87
N ALA A 293 19.61 -15.27 -6.51
CA ALA A 293 20.14 -15.25 -5.14
C ALA A 293 20.20 -13.85 -4.50
N ALA A 294 20.79 -12.87 -5.20
CA ALA A 294 20.89 -11.51 -4.69
C ALA A 294 19.51 -10.86 -4.43
N LYS A 295 18.52 -11.11 -5.30
CA LYS A 295 17.16 -10.60 -5.13
C LYS A 295 16.41 -11.36 -4.02
N ALA A 296 16.63 -12.65 -3.82
CA ALA A 296 16.04 -13.40 -2.72
C ALA A 296 16.42 -12.77 -1.38
N GLU A 297 17.69 -12.49 -1.17
CA GLU A 297 18.17 -11.85 0.06
C GLU A 297 17.64 -10.40 0.20
N ALA A 298 17.58 -9.65 -0.89
CA ALA A 298 17.03 -8.29 -0.88
C ALA A 298 15.53 -8.26 -0.52
N ILE A 299 14.74 -9.21 -1.05
CA ILE A 299 13.30 -9.35 -0.71
C ILE A 299 13.12 -9.72 0.77
N LYS A 300 13.89 -10.68 1.30
CA LYS A 300 13.85 -11.02 2.73
C LYS A 300 14.17 -9.83 3.61
N LYS A 301 15.23 -9.08 3.29
CA LYS A 301 15.60 -7.85 4.01
C LYS A 301 14.49 -6.80 3.91
N MET A 302 13.91 -6.60 2.71
CA MET A 302 12.81 -5.66 2.52
C MET A 302 11.60 -6.03 3.39
N VAL A 303 11.16 -7.27 3.37
CA VAL A 303 10.02 -7.73 4.18
C VAL A 303 10.33 -7.62 5.66
N ASN A 304 11.50 -8.06 6.10
CA ASN A 304 11.90 -7.92 7.50
C ASN A 304 11.87 -6.45 7.95
N TRP A 305 12.44 -5.55 7.17
CA TRP A 305 12.43 -4.12 7.48
C TRP A 305 11.02 -3.54 7.54
N VAL A 306 10.16 -3.87 6.56
CA VAL A 306 8.75 -3.42 6.53
C VAL A 306 7.97 -3.95 7.73
N MET A 307 8.19 -5.21 8.15
CA MET A 307 7.48 -5.83 9.26
C MET A 307 8.02 -5.42 10.65
N THR A 308 9.16 -4.77 10.71
CA THR A 308 9.79 -4.29 11.96
C THR A 308 9.82 -2.76 11.99
N THR A 309 10.89 -2.16 11.49
CA THR A 309 11.10 -0.70 11.49
C THR A 309 10.00 0.05 10.73
N GLY A 310 9.59 -0.49 9.58
CA GLY A 310 8.58 0.11 8.72
C GLY A 310 7.23 0.30 9.42
N GLN A 311 6.82 -0.65 10.27
CA GLN A 311 5.54 -0.55 11.00
C GLN A 311 5.44 0.71 11.86
N GLY A 312 6.55 1.27 12.34
CA GLY A 312 6.58 2.53 13.09
C GLY A 312 6.20 3.77 12.26
N ILE A 313 6.24 3.65 10.92
CA ILE A 313 5.88 4.74 9.99
C ILE A 313 4.37 4.78 9.71
N ASN A 314 3.68 3.64 9.79
CA ASN A 314 2.28 3.50 9.40
C ASN A 314 1.39 4.59 9.97
N LYS A 315 1.44 4.78 11.28
CA LYS A 315 0.59 5.75 12.00
C LYS A 315 0.81 7.19 11.57
N GLN A 316 2.02 7.55 11.12
CA GLN A 316 2.34 8.90 10.63
C GLN A 316 1.62 9.24 9.32
N LEU A 317 1.12 8.23 8.62
CA LEU A 317 0.46 8.33 7.31
C LEU A 317 -0.95 7.75 7.31
N GLU A 318 -1.61 7.71 8.48
CA GLU A 318 -3.00 7.23 8.66
C GLU A 318 -3.20 5.75 8.25
N PHE A 319 -2.17 4.90 8.45
CA PHE A 319 -2.27 3.47 8.25
C PHE A 319 -2.16 2.72 9.58
N THR A 320 -2.94 1.66 9.72
CA THR A 320 -2.84 0.78 10.88
C THR A 320 -1.60 -0.09 10.80
N GLN A 321 -1.11 -0.55 11.94
CA GLN A 321 -0.01 -1.49 12.01
C GLN A 321 -0.53 -2.93 11.87
N ILE A 322 0.30 -3.80 11.33
CA ILE A 322 0.07 -5.25 11.40
C ILE A 322 0.40 -5.72 12.81
N PRO A 323 -0.46 -6.52 13.47
CA PRO A 323 -0.19 -7.05 14.80
C PRO A 323 1.18 -7.73 14.88
N SER A 324 1.93 -7.45 15.94
CA SER A 324 3.33 -7.91 16.08
C SER A 324 3.49 -9.42 15.92
N ALA A 325 2.58 -10.22 16.48
CA ALA A 325 2.58 -11.67 16.32
C ALA A 325 2.40 -12.10 14.84
N THR A 326 1.55 -11.39 14.08
CA THR A 326 1.37 -11.63 12.65
C THR A 326 2.61 -11.21 11.88
N ALA A 327 3.19 -10.04 12.19
CA ALA A 327 4.42 -9.55 11.55
C ALA A 327 5.59 -10.55 11.72
N GLN A 328 5.76 -11.11 12.92
CA GLN A 328 6.76 -12.16 13.19
C GLN A 328 6.52 -13.42 12.35
N LYS A 329 5.27 -13.90 12.26
CA LYS A 329 4.91 -15.05 11.41
C LYS A 329 5.18 -14.78 9.93
N VAL A 330 4.89 -13.57 9.45
CA VAL A 330 5.20 -13.15 8.07
C VAL A 330 6.69 -13.24 7.80
N VAL A 331 7.53 -12.66 8.67
CA VAL A 331 9.00 -12.71 8.54
C VAL A 331 9.50 -14.15 8.55
N GLN A 332 9.00 -14.98 9.47
CA GLN A 332 9.37 -16.40 9.53
C GLN A 332 8.98 -17.13 8.23
N THR A 333 7.74 -16.97 7.77
CA THR A 333 7.24 -17.60 6.54
C THR A 333 8.06 -17.18 5.32
N VAL A 334 8.38 -15.89 5.19
CA VAL A 334 9.18 -15.37 4.07
C VAL A 334 10.61 -15.94 4.11
N ASN A 335 11.25 -15.96 5.28
CA ASN A 335 12.61 -16.52 5.42
C ASN A 335 12.68 -18.01 5.08
N GLN A 336 11.64 -18.78 5.40
CA GLN A 336 11.57 -20.21 5.11
C GLN A 336 11.17 -20.52 3.66
N THR A 337 10.33 -19.67 3.04
CA THR A 337 9.69 -19.99 1.77
C THR A 337 10.37 -19.33 0.57
N VAL A 338 10.96 -18.14 0.76
CA VAL A 338 11.67 -17.44 -0.32
C VAL A 338 13.05 -18.07 -0.48
N VAL A 339 13.28 -18.65 -1.65
CA VAL A 339 14.53 -19.37 -1.96
C VAL A 339 15.20 -18.79 -3.20
N ALA A 340 16.54 -18.92 -3.25
CA ALA A 340 17.28 -18.69 -4.47
C ALA A 340 16.97 -19.82 -5.46
N ARG A 341 16.74 -19.45 -6.73
CA ARG A 341 16.73 -20.40 -7.83
C ARG A 341 18.09 -20.37 -8.52
N GLY A 342 18.60 -21.51 -8.83
CA GLY A 342 19.78 -21.68 -9.66
C GLY A 342 19.56 -21.20 -11.09
#